data_172bf0143898fcea35db9f26f433619c
#
_entry.id   172bf0143898fcea35db9f26f433619c
#
_cell.length_a   1.000
_cell.length_b   1.000
_cell.length_c   1.000
_cell.angle_alpha   90.00
_cell.angle_beta   90.00
_cell.angle_gamma   90.00
#
_symmetry.space_group_name_H-M   'P 1'
#
loop_
_entity.id
_entity.type
_entity.pdbx_description
1 polymer ?
#
loop_
_entity_poly.entity_id
_entity_poly.type
_entity_poly.pdbx_seq_one_letter_code
_entity_poly.pdbx_strand_id
1 'polypeptide(L)'
;MLTSMSTRRLLLAAGLALFGWTFAPAAQASADPTAFIQEVSSKAITEMAPAASETDKQRAAKLKPLLEQYFDMPSIARYMLGSYWRKATPEEQAEFTAVVTDFLALAYGKRFASYTGHDMNIGRVRDEGDGRTTVFSTVQLPNGEPARVDWTIQAAGDTYKIADVKVEGLSLADTHRQEFASVINNNGGSVSALIEILKKKVGN
;
A
#
# COMPACT_ATOMS: atom_id res chain seq x y z
N MET A 1 24.88 -81.27 48.59
CA MET A 1 23.53 -81.55 48.15
C MET A 1 22.85 -80.24 47.93
N LEU A 2 22.38 -80.01 46.78
CA LEU A 2 21.54 -78.89 46.32
C LEU A 2 22.15 -77.49 46.31
N THR A 3 22.70 -77.20 45.19
CA THR A 3 23.17 -75.92 44.69
C THR A 3 22.02 -75.04 44.25
N SER A 4 21.95 -73.81 44.77
CA SER A 4 21.04 -72.81 44.33
C SER A 4 21.76 -71.77 43.39
N MET A 5 21.36 -71.70 42.14
CA MET A 5 21.84 -70.74 41.14
C MET A 5 21.06 -69.47 41.27
N SER A 6 21.76 -68.36 41.61
CA SER A 6 21.23 -66.99 41.59
C SER A 6 21.39 -66.38 40.23
N THR A 7 20.30 -66.15 39.57
CA THR A 7 20.24 -65.38 38.28
C THR A 7 20.24 -63.89 38.52
N ARG A 8 21.35 -63.22 38.19
CA ARG A 8 21.47 -61.75 38.16
C ARG A 8 20.80 -61.22 36.91
N ARG A 9 19.69 -60.52 37.07
CA ARG A 9 19.06 -59.75 36.01
C ARG A 9 19.77 -58.36 35.91
N LEU A 10 20.45 -58.15 34.79
CA LEU A 10 20.91 -56.79 34.36
C LEU A 10 19.69 -56.00 33.81
N LEU A 11 19.36 -54.91 34.47
CA LEU A 11 18.44 -53.91 33.93
C LEU A 11 19.28 -52.85 33.20
N LEU A 12 19.19 -52.84 31.87
CA LEU A 12 19.68 -51.78 31.01
C LEU A 12 18.63 -50.67 31.01
N ALA A 13 18.91 -49.56 31.68
CA ALA A 13 18.11 -48.34 31.58
C ALA A 13 18.54 -47.58 30.31
N ALA A 14 17.74 -47.64 29.27
CA ALA A 14 17.88 -46.79 28.08
C ALA A 14 17.33 -45.41 28.39
N GLY A 15 18.21 -44.43 28.62
CA GLY A 15 17.85 -43.04 28.75
C GLY A 15 17.51 -42.45 27.37
N LEU A 16 16.22 -42.20 27.12
CA LEU A 16 15.76 -41.39 25.96
C LEU A 16 15.98 -39.93 26.25
N ALA A 17 17.04 -39.32 25.71
CA ALA A 17 17.24 -37.87 25.71
C ALA A 17 16.31 -37.24 24.66
N LEU A 18 15.18 -36.73 25.09
CA LEU A 18 14.31 -35.89 24.27
C LEU A 18 15.01 -34.54 24.09
N PHE A 19 15.69 -34.36 22.95
CA PHE A 19 16.12 -33.03 22.47
C PHE A 19 14.88 -32.25 22.05
N GLY A 20 14.34 -31.45 22.97
CA GLY A 20 13.31 -30.47 22.67
C GLY A 20 13.88 -29.39 21.79
N TRP A 21 13.64 -29.43 20.49
CA TRP A 21 13.82 -28.28 19.62
C TRP A 21 12.79 -27.24 19.98
N THR A 22 13.20 -26.27 20.78
CA THR A 22 12.43 -25.03 20.95
C THR A 22 12.56 -24.23 19.66
N PHE A 23 11.55 -24.32 18.80
CA PHE A 23 11.34 -23.31 17.76
C PHE A 23 11.03 -22.01 18.47
N ALA A 24 12.04 -21.18 18.70
CA ALA A 24 11.81 -19.77 18.96
C ALA A 24 11.17 -19.18 17.69
N PRO A 25 9.99 -18.55 17.77
CA PRO A 25 9.49 -17.81 16.63
C PRO A 25 10.57 -16.77 16.28
N ALA A 26 11.09 -16.83 15.07
CA ALA A 26 11.90 -15.77 14.53
C ALA A 26 11.01 -14.52 14.58
N ALA A 27 11.35 -13.55 15.43
CA ALA A 27 10.74 -12.24 15.38
C ALA A 27 11.07 -11.70 13.99
N GLN A 28 10.09 -11.76 13.08
CA GLN A 28 10.19 -11.06 11.81
C GLN A 28 10.34 -9.58 12.20
N ALA A 29 11.48 -9.01 11.87
CA ALA A 29 11.67 -7.57 11.98
C ALA A 29 10.63 -6.96 11.03
N SER A 30 9.53 -6.46 11.62
CA SER A 30 8.56 -5.70 10.83
C SER A 30 9.29 -4.48 10.28
N ALA A 31 9.14 -4.20 8.99
CA ALA A 31 9.68 -2.99 8.39
C ALA A 31 9.28 -1.77 9.25
N ASP A 32 10.18 -0.80 9.35
CA ASP A 32 9.86 0.46 10.05
C ASP A 32 8.91 1.30 9.16
N PRO A 33 7.69 1.62 9.63
CA PRO A 33 6.74 2.45 8.90
C PRO A 33 7.33 3.81 8.48
N THR A 34 8.15 4.40 9.33
CA THR A 34 8.80 5.70 9.07
C THR A 34 9.82 5.57 7.96
N ALA A 35 10.68 4.55 8.03
CA ALA A 35 11.69 4.28 7.01
C ALA A 35 11.05 3.99 5.65
N PHE A 36 9.92 3.25 5.62
CA PHE A 36 9.18 2.99 4.40
C PHE A 36 8.67 4.29 3.75
N ILE A 37 8.01 5.17 4.51
CA ILE A 37 7.50 6.44 3.96
C ILE A 37 8.67 7.36 3.56
N GLN A 38 9.80 7.31 4.26
CA GLN A 38 10.99 8.06 3.90
C GLN A 38 11.59 7.59 2.57
N GLU A 39 11.63 6.26 2.33
CA GLU A 39 12.04 5.68 1.05
C GLU A 39 11.12 6.14 -0.08
N VAL A 40 9.79 5.99 0.09
CA VAL A 40 8.78 6.41 -0.90
C VAL A 40 8.95 7.89 -1.25
N SER A 41 9.10 8.75 -0.23
CA SER A 41 9.30 10.19 -0.43
C SER A 41 10.58 10.50 -1.20
N SER A 42 11.69 9.88 -0.82
CA SER A 42 12.99 10.08 -1.48
C SER A 42 12.94 9.65 -2.95
N LYS A 43 12.30 8.53 -3.23
CA LYS A 43 12.06 8.05 -4.60
C LYS A 43 11.19 9.00 -5.38
N ALA A 44 10.07 9.44 -4.80
CA ALA A 44 9.17 10.38 -5.47
C ALA A 44 9.88 11.72 -5.78
N ILE A 45 10.67 12.27 -4.86
CA ILE A 45 11.47 13.49 -5.09
C ILE A 45 12.43 13.29 -6.26
N THR A 46 13.14 12.16 -6.31
CA THR A 46 14.13 11.89 -7.34
C THR A 46 13.49 11.68 -8.70
N GLU A 47 12.46 10.84 -8.79
CA GLU A 47 11.87 10.42 -10.06
C GLU A 47 10.88 11.45 -10.62
N MET A 48 10.23 12.22 -9.75
CA MET A 48 9.29 13.27 -10.13
C MET A 48 9.95 14.65 -10.26
N ALA A 49 11.29 14.74 -10.13
CA ALA A 49 12.02 16.00 -10.31
C ALA A 49 11.58 16.69 -11.62
N PRO A 50 11.18 17.97 -11.55
CA PRO A 50 10.63 18.67 -12.70
C PRO A 50 11.68 18.82 -13.81
N ALA A 51 11.29 18.50 -15.04
CA ALA A 51 12.08 18.76 -16.24
C ALA A 51 11.49 19.93 -17.03
N ALA A 52 12.36 20.67 -17.71
CA ALA A 52 11.91 21.77 -18.56
C ALA A 52 10.95 21.25 -19.66
N SER A 53 9.82 21.91 -19.84
CA SER A 53 8.81 21.59 -20.86
C SER A 53 8.14 20.21 -20.75
N GLU A 54 8.13 19.63 -19.58
CA GLU A 54 7.50 18.33 -19.33
C GLU A 54 5.97 18.42 -19.39
N THR A 55 5.34 17.55 -20.18
CA THR A 55 3.88 17.45 -20.31
C THR A 55 3.26 16.68 -19.14
N ASP A 56 1.93 16.84 -18.94
CA ASP A 56 1.22 16.08 -17.91
C ASP A 56 1.28 14.56 -18.16
N LYS A 57 1.28 14.11 -19.43
CA LYS A 57 1.46 12.70 -19.79
C LYS A 57 2.84 12.17 -19.40
N GLN A 58 3.89 12.97 -19.57
CA GLN A 58 5.24 12.59 -19.16
C GLN A 58 5.36 12.50 -17.63
N ARG A 59 4.72 13.41 -16.89
CA ARG A 59 4.65 13.33 -15.43
C ARG A 59 3.87 12.11 -14.96
N ALA A 60 2.74 11.81 -15.62
CA ALA A 60 1.97 10.60 -15.33
C ALA A 60 2.80 9.33 -15.57
N ALA A 61 3.57 9.27 -16.67
CA ALA A 61 4.45 8.15 -16.97
C ALA A 61 5.55 7.92 -15.92
N LYS A 62 6.00 8.98 -15.23
CA LYS A 62 6.93 8.88 -14.10
C LYS A 62 6.24 8.44 -12.80
N LEU A 63 5.02 8.94 -12.53
CA LEU A 63 4.29 8.63 -11.31
C LEU A 63 3.70 7.21 -11.33
N LYS A 64 3.25 6.71 -12.48
CA LYS A 64 2.61 5.41 -12.59
C LYS A 64 3.44 4.25 -12.00
N PRO A 65 4.73 4.08 -12.31
CA PRO A 65 5.56 3.03 -11.69
C PRO A 65 5.64 3.15 -10.16
N LEU A 66 5.66 4.37 -9.63
CA LEU A 66 5.67 4.59 -8.17
C LEU A 66 4.35 4.16 -7.53
N LEU A 67 3.20 4.43 -8.19
CA LEU A 67 1.90 3.93 -7.74
C LEU A 67 1.86 2.40 -7.75
N GLU A 68 2.32 1.76 -8.81
CA GLU A 68 2.35 0.29 -8.92
C GLU A 68 3.31 -0.35 -7.91
N GLN A 69 4.44 0.29 -7.63
CA GLN A 69 5.44 -0.24 -6.72
C GLN A 69 5.05 -0.07 -5.25
N TYR A 70 4.56 1.09 -4.85
CA TYR A 70 4.41 1.45 -3.43
C TYR A 70 2.96 1.43 -2.93
N PHE A 71 1.95 1.47 -3.82
CA PHE A 71 0.55 1.48 -3.43
C PHE A 71 -0.09 0.11 -3.62
N ASP A 72 -1.07 -0.21 -2.79
CA ASP A 72 -1.94 -1.37 -2.99
C ASP A 72 -3.06 -1.01 -3.97
N MET A 73 -2.70 -0.85 -5.25
CA MET A 73 -3.64 -0.42 -6.28
C MET A 73 -4.87 -1.33 -6.41
N PRO A 74 -4.77 -2.68 -6.29
CA PRO A 74 -5.95 -3.54 -6.30
C PRO A 74 -6.93 -3.23 -5.16
N SER A 75 -6.44 -3.07 -3.94
CA SER A 75 -7.29 -2.75 -2.78
C SER A 75 -7.87 -1.33 -2.86
N ILE A 76 -7.08 -0.36 -3.34
CA ILE A 76 -7.52 1.02 -3.57
C ILE A 76 -8.63 1.07 -4.63
N ALA A 77 -8.46 0.39 -5.77
CA ALA A 77 -9.46 0.30 -6.82
C ALA A 77 -10.76 -0.33 -6.30
N ARG A 78 -10.65 -1.45 -5.59
CA ARG A 78 -11.80 -2.09 -4.93
C ARG A 78 -12.52 -1.15 -3.97
N TYR A 79 -11.78 -0.39 -3.17
CA TYR A 79 -12.35 0.58 -2.25
C TYR A 79 -13.07 1.72 -2.98
N MET A 80 -12.46 2.27 -4.03
CA MET A 80 -13.03 3.36 -4.83
C MET A 80 -14.31 2.96 -5.55
N LEU A 81 -14.44 1.72 -6.06
CA LEU A 81 -15.70 1.23 -6.62
C LEU A 81 -16.75 0.91 -5.55
N GLY A 82 -16.34 0.65 -4.32
CA GLY A 82 -17.25 0.38 -3.20
C GLY A 82 -18.21 -0.78 -3.47
N SER A 83 -19.53 -0.53 -3.35
CA SER A 83 -20.55 -1.56 -3.57
C SER A 83 -20.62 -2.05 -5.03
N TYR A 84 -20.18 -1.23 -5.99
CA TYR A 84 -20.17 -1.59 -7.41
C TYR A 84 -19.10 -2.63 -7.74
N TRP A 85 -18.05 -2.78 -6.92
CA TRP A 85 -17.05 -3.83 -7.09
C TRP A 85 -17.66 -5.23 -7.18
N ARG A 86 -18.66 -5.51 -6.34
CA ARG A 86 -19.36 -6.82 -6.36
C ARG A 86 -20.28 -7.02 -7.54
N LYS A 87 -20.65 -5.96 -8.25
CA LYS A 87 -21.50 -5.99 -9.45
C LYS A 87 -20.68 -6.06 -10.73
N ALA A 88 -19.43 -5.61 -10.67
CA ALA A 88 -18.49 -5.65 -11.78
C ALA A 88 -18.03 -7.07 -12.08
N THR A 89 -17.86 -7.40 -13.35
CA THR A 89 -17.22 -8.67 -13.76
C THR A 89 -15.73 -8.68 -13.41
N PRO A 90 -15.06 -9.85 -13.36
CA PRO A 90 -13.62 -9.92 -13.14
C PRO A 90 -12.84 -9.09 -14.17
N GLU A 91 -13.28 -9.05 -15.43
CA GLU A 91 -12.67 -8.27 -16.50
C GLU A 91 -12.81 -6.76 -16.23
N GLU A 92 -14.01 -6.30 -15.85
CA GLU A 92 -14.24 -4.89 -15.46
C GLU A 92 -13.44 -4.50 -14.23
N GLN A 93 -13.28 -5.39 -13.24
CA GLN A 93 -12.46 -5.16 -12.07
C GLN A 93 -10.98 -4.97 -12.42
N ALA A 94 -10.46 -5.83 -13.31
CA ALA A 94 -9.08 -5.73 -13.78
C ALA A 94 -8.87 -4.47 -14.62
N GLU A 95 -9.78 -4.19 -15.54
CA GLU A 95 -9.72 -3.02 -16.42
C GLU A 95 -9.85 -1.71 -15.63
N PHE A 96 -10.78 -1.66 -14.66
CA PHE A 96 -10.90 -0.51 -13.77
C PHE A 96 -9.62 -0.28 -12.96
N THR A 97 -9.02 -1.34 -12.42
CA THR A 97 -7.76 -1.21 -11.65
C THR A 97 -6.66 -0.61 -12.51
N ALA A 98 -6.53 -1.04 -13.77
CA ALA A 98 -5.54 -0.50 -14.68
C ALA A 98 -5.82 0.98 -15.02
N VAL A 99 -7.04 1.31 -15.45
CA VAL A 99 -7.38 2.67 -15.88
C VAL A 99 -7.41 3.67 -14.72
N VAL A 100 -7.79 3.26 -13.50
CA VAL A 100 -7.74 4.14 -12.34
C VAL A 100 -6.30 4.45 -11.93
N THR A 101 -5.37 3.51 -12.10
CA THR A 101 -3.93 3.77 -11.88
C THR A 101 -3.43 4.84 -12.84
N ASP A 102 -3.75 4.72 -14.13
CA ASP A 102 -3.41 5.73 -15.14
C ASP A 102 -4.05 7.10 -14.84
N PHE A 103 -5.32 7.08 -14.44
CA PHE A 103 -6.04 8.29 -14.06
C PHE A 103 -5.43 9.00 -12.86
N LEU A 104 -5.08 8.25 -11.79
CA LEU A 104 -4.43 8.83 -10.62
C LEU A 104 -3.03 9.37 -10.96
N ALA A 105 -2.28 8.66 -11.79
CA ALA A 105 -0.98 9.14 -12.27
C ALA A 105 -1.10 10.47 -13.02
N LEU A 106 -2.10 10.60 -13.88
CA LEU A 106 -2.36 11.86 -14.62
C LEU A 106 -2.87 12.98 -13.69
N ALA A 107 -3.83 12.67 -12.82
CA ALA A 107 -4.45 13.65 -11.93
C ALA A 107 -3.48 14.24 -10.92
N TYR A 108 -2.52 13.43 -10.45
CA TYR A 108 -1.60 13.82 -9.38
C TYR A 108 -0.16 14.08 -9.83
N GLY A 109 0.25 13.68 -11.05
CA GLY A 109 1.62 13.83 -11.53
C GLY A 109 2.12 15.27 -11.47
N LYS A 110 1.30 16.25 -11.87
CA LYS A 110 1.64 17.67 -11.79
C LYS A 110 1.79 18.17 -10.35
N ARG A 111 0.90 17.72 -9.45
CA ARG A 111 0.95 18.09 -8.02
C ARG A 111 2.19 17.52 -7.36
N PHE A 112 2.51 16.26 -7.60
CA PHE A 112 3.74 15.67 -7.09
C PHE A 112 4.98 16.41 -7.58
N ALA A 113 5.08 16.74 -8.86
CA ALA A 113 6.20 17.50 -9.40
C ALA A 113 6.35 18.90 -8.75
N SER A 114 5.27 19.54 -8.29
CA SER A 114 5.34 20.82 -7.60
C SER A 114 5.80 20.70 -6.14
N TYR A 115 5.74 19.51 -5.53
CA TYR A 115 6.22 19.25 -4.16
C TYR A 115 7.67 18.75 -4.11
N THR A 116 8.27 18.38 -5.27
CA THR A 116 9.67 17.94 -5.30
C THR A 116 10.61 19.08 -4.95
N GLY A 117 11.58 18.79 -4.08
CA GLY A 117 12.50 19.78 -3.55
C GLY A 117 12.07 20.44 -2.23
N HIS A 118 10.93 20.05 -1.68
CA HIS A 118 10.47 20.49 -0.37
C HIS A 118 10.64 19.39 0.68
N ASP A 119 11.07 19.77 1.88
CA ASP A 119 11.27 18.82 2.98
C ASP A 119 9.96 18.24 3.46
N MET A 120 9.94 16.91 3.65
CA MET A 120 8.88 16.20 4.36
C MET A 120 9.35 15.89 5.76
N ASN A 121 8.64 16.40 6.76
CA ASN A 121 8.86 16.07 8.16
C ASN A 121 7.92 14.94 8.57
N ILE A 122 8.47 13.76 8.82
CA ILE A 122 7.71 12.64 9.35
C ILE A 122 7.54 12.82 10.85
N GLY A 123 6.30 12.78 11.31
CA GLY A 123 5.92 12.94 12.70
C GLY A 123 5.64 11.61 13.41
N ARG A 124 4.51 11.56 14.12
CA ARG A 124 4.09 10.36 14.85
C ARG A 124 3.64 9.23 13.93
N VAL A 125 3.71 8.02 14.46
CA VAL A 125 3.14 6.81 13.85
C VAL A 125 2.02 6.30 14.77
N ARG A 126 0.93 5.81 14.19
CA ARG A 126 -0.19 5.21 14.92
C ARG A 126 -0.54 3.86 14.32
N ASP A 127 -0.48 2.84 15.15
CA ASP A 127 -1.01 1.52 14.80
C ASP A 127 -2.55 1.57 14.84
N GLU A 128 -3.18 1.13 13.75
CA GLU A 128 -4.64 1.08 13.59
C GLU A 128 -5.18 -0.34 13.81
N GLY A 129 -4.31 -1.33 14.06
CA GLY A 129 -4.64 -2.74 14.12
C GLY A 129 -4.71 -3.41 12.73
N ASP A 130 -4.81 -4.74 12.72
CA ASP A 130 -4.91 -5.57 11.51
C ASP A 130 -3.79 -5.33 10.48
N GLY A 131 -2.58 -4.99 10.94
CA GLY A 131 -1.42 -4.69 10.11
C GLY A 131 -1.51 -3.34 9.39
N ARG A 132 -2.46 -2.48 9.78
CA ARG A 132 -2.62 -1.13 9.26
C ARG A 132 -1.99 -0.12 10.19
N THR A 133 -1.27 0.83 9.60
CA THR A 133 -0.56 1.89 10.32
C THR A 133 -0.78 3.22 9.64
N THR A 134 -0.96 4.29 10.42
CA THR A 134 -0.96 5.67 9.91
C THR A 134 0.34 6.36 10.29
N VAL A 135 1.07 6.84 9.27
CA VAL A 135 2.25 7.70 9.41
C VAL A 135 1.82 9.14 9.14
N PHE A 136 2.02 10.01 10.11
CA PHE A 136 1.70 11.44 9.99
C PHE A 136 2.91 12.21 9.51
N SER A 137 2.72 13.09 8.54
CA SER A 137 3.79 13.97 8.06
C SER A 137 3.30 15.36 7.74
N THR A 138 4.24 16.26 7.55
CA THR A 138 4.01 17.62 7.06
C THR A 138 4.97 17.88 5.90
N VAL A 139 4.46 18.38 4.80
CA VAL A 139 5.24 18.83 3.64
C VAL A 139 5.17 20.35 3.51
N GLN A 140 6.24 20.97 3.06
CA GLN A 140 6.19 22.39 2.71
C GLN A 140 5.60 22.56 1.31
N LEU A 141 4.59 23.43 1.17
CA LEU A 141 4.05 23.80 -0.12
C LEU A 141 4.96 24.80 -0.83
N PRO A 142 4.85 24.96 -2.16
CA PRO A 142 5.63 25.97 -2.90
C PRO A 142 5.46 27.40 -2.41
N ASN A 143 4.34 27.72 -1.77
CA ASN A 143 4.07 29.04 -1.14
C ASN A 143 4.69 29.19 0.26
N GLY A 144 5.39 28.16 0.77
CA GLY A 144 6.00 28.12 2.09
C GLY A 144 5.06 27.72 3.23
N GLU A 145 3.78 27.44 2.95
CA GLU A 145 2.84 26.97 3.97
C GLU A 145 3.02 25.46 4.22
N PRO A 146 2.94 24.98 5.47
CA PRO A 146 2.95 23.56 5.75
C PRO A 146 1.60 22.92 5.41
N ALA A 147 1.61 21.75 4.76
CA ALA A 147 0.43 20.93 4.55
C ALA A 147 0.59 19.59 5.25
N ARG A 148 -0.46 19.14 5.95
CA ARG A 148 -0.48 17.83 6.60
C ARG A 148 -0.76 16.74 5.56
N VAL A 149 0.07 15.70 5.56
CA VAL A 149 -0.10 14.51 4.74
C VAL A 149 -0.03 13.27 5.64
N ASP A 150 -1.14 12.55 5.74
CA ASP A 150 -1.24 11.33 6.53
C ASP A 150 -1.25 10.13 5.57
N TRP A 151 -0.36 9.17 5.81
CA TRP A 151 -0.18 7.97 5.00
C TRP A 151 -0.77 6.77 5.71
N THR A 152 -1.82 6.18 5.17
CA THR A 152 -2.31 4.90 5.67
C THR A 152 -1.59 3.79 4.91
N ILE A 153 -0.81 2.98 5.62
CA ILE A 153 -0.06 1.86 5.05
C ILE A 153 -0.59 0.54 5.60
N GLN A 154 -0.49 -0.52 4.81
CA GLN A 154 -0.86 -1.88 5.13
C GLN A 154 0.37 -2.77 5.07
N ALA A 155 0.58 -3.63 6.06
CA ALA A 155 1.64 -4.64 6.05
C ALA A 155 1.48 -5.59 4.83
N ALA A 156 2.57 -5.84 4.12
CA ALA A 156 2.63 -6.64 2.90
C ALA A 156 3.92 -7.48 2.90
N GLY A 157 3.88 -8.66 3.54
CA GLY A 157 5.09 -9.46 3.80
C GLY A 157 6.05 -8.72 4.71
N ASP A 158 7.30 -8.57 4.26
CA ASP A 158 8.36 -7.90 5.02
C ASP A 158 8.39 -6.37 4.81
N THR A 159 7.40 -5.79 4.13
CA THR A 159 7.32 -4.38 3.81
C THR A 159 5.90 -3.86 4.01
N TYR A 160 5.61 -2.68 3.46
CA TYR A 160 4.29 -2.06 3.45
C TYR A 160 3.84 -1.72 2.03
N LYS A 161 2.52 -1.51 1.89
CA LYS A 161 1.91 -0.83 0.74
C LYS A 161 1.05 0.32 1.24
N ILE A 162 1.03 1.42 0.49
CA ILE A 162 0.16 2.56 0.80
C ILE A 162 -1.27 2.19 0.40
N ALA A 163 -2.20 2.30 1.34
CA ALA A 163 -3.62 2.03 1.13
C ALA A 163 -4.45 3.31 0.95
N ASP A 164 -3.99 4.45 1.50
CA ASP A 164 -4.62 5.76 1.33
C ASP A 164 -3.65 6.88 1.67
N VAL A 165 -3.88 8.05 1.08
CA VAL A 165 -3.20 9.30 1.41
C VAL A 165 -4.26 10.33 1.76
N LYS A 166 -4.12 10.97 2.91
CA LYS A 166 -4.98 12.09 3.31
C LYS A 166 -4.18 13.39 3.26
N VAL A 167 -4.72 14.36 2.57
CA VAL A 167 -4.15 15.72 2.54
C VAL A 167 -5.11 16.63 3.29
N GLU A 168 -4.61 17.32 4.32
CA GLU A 168 -5.41 18.16 5.22
C GLU A 168 -6.64 17.42 5.79
N GLY A 169 -6.48 16.11 6.07
CA GLY A 169 -7.53 15.25 6.61
C GLY A 169 -8.51 14.69 5.58
N LEU A 170 -8.43 15.09 4.31
CA LEU A 170 -9.28 14.59 3.24
C LEU A 170 -8.62 13.37 2.57
N SER A 171 -9.27 12.22 2.65
CA SER A 171 -8.84 10.98 1.98
C SER A 171 -8.99 11.10 0.47
N LEU A 172 -7.92 10.81 -0.28
CA LEU A 172 -7.97 10.79 -1.73
C LEU A 172 -8.81 9.61 -2.23
N ALA A 173 -8.73 8.47 -1.57
CA ALA A 173 -9.54 7.31 -1.91
C ALA A 173 -11.04 7.55 -1.69
N ASP A 174 -11.44 8.18 -0.57
CA ASP A 174 -12.83 8.56 -0.30
C ASP A 174 -13.37 9.58 -1.30
N THR A 175 -12.57 10.58 -1.64
CA THR A 175 -12.95 11.61 -2.61
C THR A 175 -13.29 10.96 -3.95
N HIS A 176 -12.40 10.13 -4.49
CA HIS A 176 -12.66 9.44 -5.76
C HIS A 176 -13.79 8.41 -5.67
N ARG A 177 -13.96 7.74 -4.53
CA ARG A 177 -15.09 6.84 -4.31
C ARG A 177 -16.42 7.56 -4.47
N GLN A 178 -16.57 8.76 -3.92
CA GLN A 178 -17.78 9.56 -4.04
C GLN A 178 -17.99 10.06 -5.48
N GLU A 179 -16.94 10.53 -6.13
CA GLU A 179 -16.98 10.95 -7.54
C GLU A 179 -17.37 9.81 -8.47
N PHE A 180 -16.74 8.64 -8.32
CA PHE A 180 -17.01 7.48 -9.17
C PHE A 180 -18.41 6.91 -8.93
N ALA A 181 -18.87 6.86 -7.68
CA ALA A 181 -20.24 6.48 -7.37
C ALA A 181 -21.27 7.40 -8.04
N SER A 182 -21.02 8.72 -8.04
CA SER A 182 -21.85 9.69 -8.73
C SER A 182 -21.88 9.45 -10.25
N VAL A 183 -20.71 9.23 -10.87
CA VAL A 183 -20.61 8.90 -12.31
C VAL A 183 -21.35 7.64 -12.63
N ILE A 184 -21.17 6.56 -11.88
CA ILE A 184 -21.86 5.28 -12.11
C ILE A 184 -23.38 5.46 -11.98
N ASN A 185 -23.86 6.14 -10.94
CA ASN A 185 -25.29 6.38 -10.74
C ASN A 185 -25.91 7.15 -11.91
N ASN A 186 -25.23 8.21 -12.38
CA ASN A 186 -25.69 9.02 -13.50
C ASN A 186 -25.66 8.28 -14.85
N ASN A 187 -25.01 7.11 -14.90
CA ASN A 187 -24.94 6.25 -16.08
C ASN A 187 -25.64 4.89 -15.85
N GLY A 188 -26.76 4.90 -15.14
CA GLY A 188 -27.62 3.72 -14.98
C GLY A 188 -27.00 2.59 -14.13
N GLY A 189 -26.01 2.88 -13.29
CA GLY A 189 -25.33 1.90 -12.46
C GLY A 189 -24.20 1.14 -13.19
N SER A 190 -23.76 1.62 -14.37
CA SER A 190 -22.79 0.93 -15.22
C SER A 190 -21.34 1.24 -14.81
N VAL A 191 -20.59 0.20 -14.44
CA VAL A 191 -19.14 0.27 -14.19
C VAL A 191 -18.37 0.47 -15.50
N SER A 192 -18.79 -0.20 -16.57
CA SER A 192 -18.19 -0.02 -17.92
C SER A 192 -18.25 1.44 -18.38
N ALA A 193 -19.35 2.15 -18.10
CA ALA A 193 -19.46 3.57 -18.45
C ALA A 193 -18.41 4.43 -17.72
N LEU A 194 -18.16 4.15 -16.43
CA LEU A 194 -17.07 4.81 -15.68
C LEU A 194 -15.70 4.51 -16.31
N ILE A 195 -15.44 3.23 -16.64
CA ILE A 195 -14.18 2.82 -17.28
C ILE A 195 -13.94 3.60 -18.57
N GLU A 196 -14.95 3.68 -19.44
CA GLU A 196 -14.86 4.41 -20.71
C GLU A 196 -14.64 5.93 -20.50
N ILE A 197 -15.27 6.52 -19.49
CA ILE A 197 -15.02 7.93 -19.14
C ILE A 197 -13.60 8.15 -18.67
N LEU A 198 -13.05 7.24 -17.83
CA LEU A 198 -11.68 7.32 -17.37
C LEU A 198 -10.67 7.12 -18.51
N LYS A 199 -10.91 6.14 -19.39
CA LYS A 199 -10.08 5.94 -20.61
C LYS A 199 -9.98 7.20 -21.47
N LYS A 200 -11.11 7.86 -21.68
CA LYS A 200 -11.11 9.14 -22.42
C LYS A 200 -10.29 10.21 -21.73
N LYS A 201 -10.36 10.30 -20.40
CA LYS A 201 -9.58 11.28 -19.64
C LYS A 201 -8.07 11.03 -19.69
N VAL A 202 -7.63 9.76 -19.68
CA VAL A 202 -6.19 9.42 -19.74
C VAL A 202 -5.64 9.37 -21.17
N GLY A 203 -6.51 9.17 -22.17
CA GLY A 203 -6.16 9.16 -23.58
C GLY A 203 -5.93 10.55 -24.19
N ASN A 204 -6.56 11.56 -23.64
CA ASN A 204 -6.40 12.96 -24.03
C ASN A 204 -5.20 13.57 -23.32
#